data_fce7a6a622946729c13768bce29b7af1
#
_entry.id   fce7a6a622946729c13768bce29b7af1
#
_cell.length_a   1.000
_cell.length_b   1.000
_cell.length_c   1.000
_cell.angle_alpha   90.00
_cell.angle_beta   90.00
_cell.angle_gamma   90.00
#
_symmetry.space_group_name_H-M   'P 1'
#
loop_
_entity.id
_entity.type
_entity.pdbx_description
1 polymer ?
#
loop_
_entity_poly.entity_id
_entity_poly.type
_entity_poly.pdbx_seq_one_letter_code
_entity_poly.pdbx_strand_id
1 'polypeptide(L)'
;MAQRPKIVLVGQLLTTPWVLDAAQRIGVDVVLVPWTGTSVEAARQATAVTEVLPLDIEGDPDHALAALVERHRADPFDGIMAGNELVVPFTARAAKALGLTGLSEEAAAIVRDKRAMRRALSEAGLDVPGFVLLERAEDWTDALTLRFPVVVKPVRGFSSLGVIRVDDKEQLEQAVGRTWELVQARAHKPVETGGGGGVLVEEYLDGPEISAESLVHDGRVRIGAIAWKGEITGPYFEETTLRAPAQLPTEILSAIEAEVVAAHQAFGVDQGATHTELRLVGGVRPVLLEMGARIGGGGFMHHFVQVSSGIDFAADTLRVHLGREPLCWTEETVPTGHAAAYLVPVGTGGVFRRVRGLDEVLADPRVDHVSQGVAPGTVLRPYPAWSAYPAIVLSHHESDAAAVAFRDHLVRTLHVEYEEQG
;
A
#
# COMPACT_ATOMS: atom_id res chain seq x y z
N MET A 1 -24.09 -21.52 -21.17
CA MET A 1 -22.85 -20.76 -20.91
C MET A 1 -22.42 -21.10 -19.50
N ALA A 2 -21.15 -21.41 -19.25
CA ALA A 2 -20.66 -21.57 -17.88
C ALA A 2 -20.88 -20.27 -17.12
N GLN A 3 -21.31 -20.38 -15.85
CA GLN A 3 -21.49 -19.22 -14.99
C GLN A 3 -20.11 -18.55 -14.77
N ARG A 4 -20.05 -17.22 -14.88
CA ARG A 4 -18.82 -16.46 -14.60
C ARG A 4 -18.49 -16.58 -13.12
N PRO A 5 -17.22 -16.76 -12.74
CA PRO A 5 -16.84 -16.74 -11.34
C PRO A 5 -17.12 -15.37 -10.72
N LYS A 6 -17.50 -15.38 -9.45
CA LYS A 6 -17.94 -14.20 -8.72
C LYS A 6 -16.98 -13.92 -7.55
N ILE A 7 -16.36 -12.75 -7.53
CA ILE A 7 -15.45 -12.34 -6.46
C ILE A 7 -16.00 -11.15 -5.65
N VAL A 8 -15.84 -11.20 -4.33
CA VAL A 8 -16.10 -10.05 -3.47
C VAL A 8 -14.86 -9.18 -3.38
N LEU A 9 -14.96 -7.91 -3.80
CA LEU A 9 -13.92 -6.90 -3.55
C LEU A 9 -14.31 -6.02 -2.38
N VAL A 10 -13.52 -6.07 -1.31
CA VAL A 10 -13.77 -5.29 -0.10
C VAL A 10 -12.93 -4.01 -0.12
N GLY A 11 -13.58 -2.85 -0.07
CA GLY A 11 -12.90 -1.56 0.04
C GLY A 11 -12.10 -1.14 -1.18
N GLN A 12 -12.41 -1.63 -2.40
CA GLN A 12 -11.71 -1.26 -3.62
C GLN A 12 -11.90 0.24 -3.91
N LEU A 13 -10.79 0.94 -4.18
CA LEU A 13 -10.81 2.33 -4.60
C LEU A 13 -11.19 2.43 -6.08
N LEU A 14 -12.19 3.24 -6.39
CA LEU A 14 -12.65 3.44 -7.77
C LEU A 14 -11.71 4.35 -8.61
N THR A 15 -10.82 5.08 -7.95
CA THR A 15 -9.79 5.90 -8.59
C THR A 15 -8.63 5.09 -9.17
N THR A 16 -8.59 3.79 -8.88
CA THR A 16 -7.57 2.84 -9.36
C THR A 16 -8.26 1.67 -10.06
N PRO A 17 -8.57 1.77 -11.36
CA PRO A 17 -9.50 0.87 -12.05
C PRO A 17 -8.91 -0.52 -12.37
N TRP A 18 -7.61 -0.72 -12.29
CA TRP A 18 -6.90 -1.90 -12.84
C TRP A 18 -7.44 -3.25 -12.39
N VAL A 19 -7.86 -3.39 -11.12
CA VAL A 19 -8.44 -4.64 -10.61
C VAL A 19 -9.80 -4.92 -11.25
N LEU A 20 -10.64 -3.88 -11.39
CA LEU A 20 -11.96 -4.00 -12.02
C LEU A 20 -11.83 -4.26 -13.53
N ASP A 21 -10.90 -3.59 -14.20
CA ASP A 21 -10.60 -3.82 -15.62
C ASP A 21 -10.04 -5.23 -15.84
N ALA A 22 -9.17 -5.71 -14.96
CA ALA A 22 -8.68 -7.08 -15.00
C ALA A 22 -9.81 -8.08 -14.80
N ALA A 23 -10.73 -7.87 -13.85
CA ALA A 23 -11.89 -8.71 -13.63
C ALA A 23 -12.75 -8.82 -14.91
N GLN A 24 -12.98 -7.69 -15.59
CA GLN A 24 -13.70 -7.68 -16.85
C GLN A 24 -12.98 -8.49 -17.95
N ARG A 25 -11.66 -8.28 -18.11
CA ARG A 25 -10.86 -8.98 -19.13
C ARG A 25 -10.86 -10.48 -18.95
N ILE A 26 -10.76 -10.96 -17.70
CA ILE A 26 -10.72 -12.40 -17.41
C ILE A 26 -12.10 -13.03 -17.18
N GLY A 27 -13.17 -12.23 -17.35
CA GLY A 27 -14.56 -12.72 -17.26
C GLY A 27 -15.01 -13.06 -15.85
N VAL A 28 -14.62 -12.25 -14.85
CA VAL A 28 -15.01 -12.36 -13.44
C VAL A 28 -16.04 -11.31 -13.11
N ASP A 29 -17.11 -11.68 -12.45
CA ASP A 29 -18.14 -10.78 -11.93
C ASP A 29 -17.76 -10.30 -10.55
N VAL A 30 -17.89 -8.98 -10.31
CA VAL A 30 -17.50 -8.36 -9.06
C VAL A 30 -18.71 -8.02 -8.21
N VAL A 31 -18.69 -8.48 -6.96
CA VAL A 31 -19.55 -8.00 -5.88
C VAL A 31 -18.72 -7.01 -5.05
N LEU A 32 -19.07 -5.74 -5.08
CA LEU A 32 -18.29 -4.69 -4.43
C LEU A 32 -18.87 -4.38 -3.04
N VAL A 33 -18.05 -4.50 -2.00
CA VAL A 33 -18.27 -3.88 -0.70
C VAL A 33 -17.51 -2.55 -0.72
N PRO A 34 -18.18 -1.41 -0.91
CA PRO A 34 -17.52 -0.14 -1.12
C PRO A 34 -16.80 0.36 0.14
N TRP A 35 -15.72 1.12 -0.05
CA TRP A 35 -15.08 1.85 1.02
C TRP A 35 -15.98 2.99 1.52
N THR A 36 -15.90 3.31 2.82
CA THR A 36 -16.65 4.42 3.43
C THR A 36 -16.44 5.72 2.66
N GLY A 37 -17.55 6.39 2.34
CA GLY A 37 -17.55 7.60 1.53
C GLY A 37 -17.58 7.38 0.01
N THR A 38 -17.44 6.12 -0.47
CA THR A 38 -17.64 5.82 -1.88
C THR A 38 -19.11 5.90 -2.23
N SER A 39 -19.46 6.66 -3.30
CA SER A 39 -20.83 6.72 -3.82
C SER A 39 -21.28 5.33 -4.28
N VAL A 40 -22.40 4.84 -3.75
CA VAL A 40 -23.01 3.57 -4.18
C VAL A 40 -23.40 3.62 -5.67
N GLU A 41 -23.82 4.77 -6.16
CA GLU A 41 -24.15 4.96 -7.56
C GLU A 41 -22.92 4.87 -8.45
N ALA A 42 -21.80 5.53 -8.07
CA ALA A 42 -20.52 5.39 -8.77
C ALA A 42 -20.02 3.95 -8.73
N ALA A 43 -20.19 3.27 -7.61
CA ALA A 43 -19.81 1.85 -7.46
C ALA A 43 -20.60 0.94 -8.41
N ARG A 44 -21.91 1.18 -8.60
CA ARG A 44 -22.76 0.42 -9.53
C ARG A 44 -22.40 0.63 -11.00
N GLN A 45 -21.82 1.77 -11.33
CA GLN A 45 -21.39 2.11 -12.69
C GLN A 45 -19.96 1.66 -13.01
N ALA A 46 -19.24 1.15 -12.00
CA ALA A 46 -17.87 0.74 -12.20
C ALA A 46 -17.78 -0.56 -13.02
N THR A 47 -16.72 -0.67 -13.80
CA THR A 47 -16.42 -1.80 -14.67
C THR A 47 -16.47 -3.14 -13.89
N ALA A 48 -17.06 -4.17 -14.51
CA ALA A 48 -17.21 -5.53 -13.97
C ALA A 48 -18.06 -5.66 -12.68
N VAL A 49 -18.51 -4.57 -12.06
CA VAL A 49 -19.35 -4.63 -10.86
C VAL A 49 -20.77 -5.05 -11.26
N THR A 50 -21.20 -6.19 -10.74
CA THR A 50 -22.56 -6.74 -10.98
C THR A 50 -23.48 -6.55 -9.78
N GLU A 51 -22.90 -6.35 -8.59
CA GLU A 51 -23.64 -6.11 -7.36
C GLU A 51 -22.85 -5.20 -6.42
N VAL A 52 -23.54 -4.35 -5.66
CA VAL A 52 -22.95 -3.52 -4.61
C VAL A 52 -23.61 -3.87 -3.28
N LEU A 53 -22.80 -4.25 -2.30
CA LEU A 53 -23.21 -4.53 -0.93
C LEU A 53 -22.72 -3.40 0.01
N PRO A 54 -23.56 -2.42 0.35
CA PRO A 54 -23.16 -1.30 1.20
C PRO A 54 -23.15 -1.74 2.68
N LEU A 55 -22.12 -2.52 3.06
CA LEU A 55 -21.94 -3.04 4.40
C LEU A 55 -21.12 -2.05 5.24
N ASP A 56 -21.54 -1.82 6.49
CA ASP A 56 -20.80 -1.00 7.46
C ASP A 56 -19.69 -1.82 8.13
N ILE A 57 -18.59 -2.01 7.41
CA ILE A 57 -17.42 -2.75 7.91
C ILE A 57 -16.61 -1.97 8.95
N GLU A 58 -16.84 -0.68 9.09
CA GLU A 58 -16.17 0.18 10.08
C GLU A 58 -16.94 0.28 11.39
N GLY A 59 -18.24 0.55 11.33
CA GLY A 59 -19.07 0.77 12.51
C GLY A 59 -19.59 -0.53 13.13
N ASP A 60 -19.93 -1.53 12.28
CA ASP A 60 -20.45 -2.83 12.74
C ASP A 60 -19.90 -3.99 11.89
N PRO A 61 -18.63 -4.35 12.06
CA PRO A 61 -17.99 -5.40 11.27
C PRO A 61 -18.61 -6.79 11.50
N ASP A 62 -19.22 -7.05 12.65
CA ASP A 62 -19.82 -8.35 12.93
C ASP A 62 -21.15 -8.50 12.19
N HIS A 63 -21.98 -7.47 12.17
CA HIS A 63 -23.20 -7.45 11.36
C HIS A 63 -22.87 -7.50 9.84
N ALA A 64 -21.86 -6.75 9.40
CA ALA A 64 -21.39 -6.79 8.02
C ALA A 64 -20.95 -8.20 7.61
N LEU A 65 -20.21 -8.90 8.46
CA LEU A 65 -19.78 -10.28 8.22
C LEU A 65 -21.00 -11.24 8.16
N ALA A 66 -21.95 -11.13 9.08
CA ALA A 66 -23.16 -11.94 9.09
C ALA A 66 -23.96 -11.76 7.79
N ALA A 67 -24.16 -10.51 7.36
CA ALA A 67 -24.86 -10.20 6.11
C ALA A 67 -24.13 -10.78 4.87
N LEU A 68 -22.80 -10.72 4.86
CA LEU A 68 -22.00 -11.30 3.77
C LEU A 68 -22.11 -12.83 3.72
N VAL A 69 -22.12 -13.50 4.89
CA VAL A 69 -22.32 -14.95 5.01
C VAL A 69 -23.71 -15.35 4.52
N GLU A 70 -24.77 -14.63 4.88
CA GLU A 70 -26.14 -14.89 4.40
C GLU A 70 -26.24 -14.70 2.88
N ARG A 71 -25.63 -13.65 2.35
CA ARG A 71 -25.60 -13.39 0.92
C ARG A 71 -24.87 -14.52 0.16
N HIS A 72 -23.75 -15.02 0.69
CA HIS A 72 -23.00 -16.15 0.14
C HIS A 72 -23.82 -17.45 0.14
N ARG A 73 -24.60 -17.72 1.20
CA ARG A 73 -25.47 -18.89 1.28
C ARG A 73 -26.58 -18.88 0.21
N ALA A 74 -27.08 -17.68 -0.12
CA ALA A 74 -28.14 -17.53 -1.11
C ALA A 74 -27.62 -17.70 -2.55
N ASP A 75 -26.41 -17.23 -2.82
CA ASP A 75 -25.77 -17.28 -4.14
C ASP A 75 -24.24 -17.17 -3.93
N PRO A 76 -23.53 -18.31 -3.98
CA PRO A 76 -22.15 -18.41 -3.56
C PRO A 76 -21.18 -17.51 -4.33
N PHE A 77 -20.21 -16.99 -3.62
CA PHE A 77 -19.02 -16.35 -4.17
C PHE A 77 -17.91 -17.39 -4.38
N ASP A 78 -17.04 -17.17 -5.37
CA ASP A 78 -15.90 -18.04 -5.68
C ASP A 78 -14.59 -17.51 -5.09
N GLY A 79 -14.56 -16.24 -4.65
CA GLY A 79 -13.38 -15.62 -4.05
C GLY A 79 -13.70 -14.33 -3.30
N ILE A 80 -12.75 -13.86 -2.51
CA ILE A 80 -12.80 -12.60 -1.79
C ILE A 80 -11.41 -11.96 -1.73
N MET A 81 -11.32 -10.64 -1.91
CA MET A 81 -10.06 -9.90 -1.96
C MET A 81 -10.17 -8.53 -1.27
N ALA A 82 -9.11 -8.13 -0.57
CA ALA A 82 -8.96 -6.81 -0.01
C ALA A 82 -8.51 -5.80 -1.09
N GLY A 83 -9.23 -4.71 -1.27
CA GLY A 83 -8.90 -3.62 -2.19
C GLY A 83 -7.96 -2.56 -1.60
N ASN A 84 -7.80 -2.53 -0.28
CA ASN A 84 -6.88 -1.64 0.41
C ASN A 84 -6.39 -2.23 1.74
N GLU A 85 -5.39 -1.56 2.32
CA GLU A 85 -4.72 -1.96 3.55
C GLU A 85 -5.65 -2.13 4.76
N LEU A 86 -6.62 -1.24 4.90
CA LEU A 86 -7.43 -1.11 6.11
C LEU A 86 -8.43 -2.25 6.27
N VAL A 87 -8.85 -2.85 5.16
CA VAL A 87 -9.85 -3.92 5.15
C VAL A 87 -9.26 -5.34 5.19
N VAL A 88 -7.93 -5.47 5.20
CA VAL A 88 -7.25 -6.79 5.22
C VAL A 88 -7.72 -7.67 6.37
N PRO A 89 -7.84 -7.21 7.62
CA PRO A 89 -8.32 -8.06 8.73
C PRO A 89 -9.76 -8.52 8.56
N PHE A 90 -10.66 -7.62 8.12
CA PHE A 90 -12.05 -7.98 7.85
C PHE A 90 -12.15 -9.00 6.72
N THR A 91 -11.37 -8.80 5.64
CA THR A 91 -11.36 -9.69 4.48
C THR A 91 -10.87 -11.09 4.85
N ALA A 92 -9.84 -11.20 5.71
CA ALA A 92 -9.34 -12.49 6.21
C ALA A 92 -10.40 -13.24 7.05
N ARG A 93 -11.08 -12.54 7.98
CA ARG A 93 -12.21 -13.09 8.74
C ARG A 93 -13.33 -13.57 7.80
N ALA A 94 -13.66 -12.76 6.81
CA ALA A 94 -14.71 -13.10 5.84
C ALA A 94 -14.32 -14.30 4.99
N ALA A 95 -13.08 -14.37 4.47
CA ALA A 95 -12.59 -15.52 3.72
C ALA A 95 -12.75 -16.83 4.51
N LYS A 96 -12.32 -16.83 5.77
CA LYS A 96 -12.48 -17.99 6.68
C LYS A 96 -13.93 -18.35 6.91
N ALA A 97 -14.80 -17.39 7.20
CA ALA A 97 -16.23 -17.62 7.46
C ALA A 97 -16.99 -18.15 6.23
N LEU A 98 -16.54 -17.77 5.03
CA LEU A 98 -17.11 -18.19 3.75
C LEU A 98 -16.47 -19.49 3.21
N GLY A 99 -15.38 -19.98 3.79
CA GLY A 99 -14.62 -21.12 3.28
C GLY A 99 -13.92 -20.83 1.95
N LEU A 100 -13.53 -19.57 1.72
CA LEU A 100 -12.87 -19.10 0.51
C LEU A 100 -11.36 -18.97 0.70
N THR A 101 -10.61 -19.04 -0.41
CA THR A 101 -9.18 -18.79 -0.43
C THR A 101 -8.88 -17.36 0.03
N GLY A 102 -7.94 -17.20 0.94
CA GLY A 102 -7.52 -15.89 1.47
C GLY A 102 -6.47 -16.01 2.55
N LEU A 103 -5.99 -14.88 3.00
CA LEU A 103 -5.02 -14.77 4.07
C LEU A 103 -5.59 -15.29 5.40
N SER A 104 -4.76 -15.93 6.22
CA SER A 104 -5.15 -16.31 7.59
C SER A 104 -5.38 -15.07 8.48
N GLU A 105 -6.21 -15.19 9.51
CA GLU A 105 -6.45 -14.08 10.45
C GLU A 105 -5.16 -13.71 11.20
N GLU A 106 -4.31 -14.70 11.51
CA GLU A 106 -3.02 -14.50 12.15
C GLU A 106 -2.07 -13.69 11.28
N ALA A 107 -1.91 -14.08 10.01
CA ALA A 107 -1.08 -13.34 9.05
C ALA A 107 -1.62 -11.92 8.83
N ALA A 108 -2.95 -11.76 8.69
CA ALA A 108 -3.60 -10.45 8.57
C ALA A 108 -3.34 -9.55 9.79
N ALA A 109 -3.31 -10.12 11.00
CA ALA A 109 -2.99 -9.37 12.22
C ALA A 109 -1.52 -8.94 12.25
N ILE A 110 -0.59 -9.81 11.82
CA ILE A 110 0.85 -9.49 11.77
C ILE A 110 1.12 -8.35 10.78
N VAL A 111 0.63 -8.45 9.54
CA VAL A 111 0.91 -7.44 8.50
C VAL A 111 0.23 -6.08 8.77
N ARG A 112 -0.65 -6.00 9.76
CA ARG A 112 -1.30 -4.74 10.18
C ARG A 112 -0.67 -4.12 11.44
N ASP A 113 0.30 -4.77 12.07
CA ASP A 113 0.90 -4.33 13.33
C ASP A 113 2.43 -4.38 13.23
N LYS A 114 3.08 -3.22 13.11
CA LYS A 114 4.54 -3.11 12.94
C LYS A 114 5.32 -3.77 14.08
N ARG A 115 4.78 -3.75 15.31
CA ARG A 115 5.36 -4.46 16.45
C ARG A 115 5.30 -5.98 16.24
N ALA A 116 4.16 -6.50 15.75
CA ALA A 116 4.02 -7.93 15.46
C ALA A 116 4.97 -8.35 14.33
N MET A 117 5.10 -7.53 13.28
CA MET A 117 6.09 -7.77 12.22
C MET A 117 7.51 -7.86 12.78
N ARG A 118 7.93 -6.91 13.64
CA ARG A 118 9.29 -6.93 14.25
C ARG A 118 9.53 -8.20 15.06
N ARG A 119 8.53 -8.65 15.83
CA ARG A 119 8.64 -9.90 16.61
C ARG A 119 8.77 -11.10 15.69
N ALA A 120 7.89 -11.24 14.71
CA ALA A 120 7.92 -12.38 13.80
C ALA A 120 9.23 -12.46 13.01
N LEU A 121 9.75 -11.32 12.50
CA LEU A 121 11.05 -11.28 11.82
C LEU A 121 12.20 -11.67 12.75
N SER A 122 12.23 -11.15 13.98
CA SER A 122 13.27 -11.48 14.96
C SER A 122 13.23 -12.95 15.35
N GLU A 123 12.06 -13.54 15.56
CA GLU A 123 11.86 -14.96 15.86
C GLU A 123 12.30 -15.86 14.71
N ALA A 124 12.16 -15.37 13.45
CA ALA A 124 12.66 -16.04 12.25
C ALA A 124 14.18 -15.83 12.02
N GLY A 125 14.88 -15.05 12.86
CA GLY A 125 16.30 -14.76 12.73
C GLY A 125 16.64 -13.73 11.65
N LEU A 126 15.65 -12.96 11.17
CA LEU A 126 15.84 -11.86 10.23
C LEU A 126 16.26 -10.58 10.97
N ASP A 127 16.97 -9.72 10.25
CA ASP A 127 17.42 -8.44 10.79
C ASP A 127 16.23 -7.50 11.07
N VAL A 128 16.23 -6.90 12.25
CA VAL A 128 15.28 -5.84 12.63
C VAL A 128 16.03 -4.68 13.30
N PRO A 129 15.57 -3.42 13.15
CA PRO A 129 16.10 -2.33 13.94
C PRO A 129 15.83 -2.54 15.42
N GLY A 130 16.67 -2.02 16.31
CA GLY A 130 16.33 -1.89 17.72
C GLY A 130 15.03 -1.08 17.86
N PHE A 131 14.10 -1.52 18.71
CA PHE A 131 12.80 -0.84 18.84
C PHE A 131 12.25 -0.87 20.25
N VAL A 132 11.44 0.14 20.56
CA VAL A 132 10.67 0.26 21.81
C VAL A 132 9.21 0.58 21.46
N LEU A 133 8.29 -0.13 22.11
CA LEU A 133 6.85 0.18 22.05
C LEU A 133 6.50 1.11 23.19
N LEU A 134 5.84 2.22 22.88
CA LEU A 134 5.28 3.15 23.84
C LEU A 134 3.75 2.97 23.87
N GLU A 135 3.23 2.51 25.00
CA GLU A 135 1.78 2.36 25.23
C GLU A 135 1.14 3.65 25.71
N ARG A 136 1.95 4.62 26.13
CA ARG A 136 1.55 5.98 26.54
C ARG A 136 2.62 6.97 26.08
N ALA A 137 2.21 8.20 25.80
CA ALA A 137 3.14 9.24 25.36
C ALA A 137 4.19 9.59 26.43
N GLU A 138 3.82 9.50 27.71
CA GLU A 138 4.67 9.79 28.86
C GLU A 138 5.87 8.84 29.00
N ASP A 139 5.76 7.65 28.41
CA ASP A 139 6.80 6.61 28.47
C ASP A 139 7.94 6.87 27.45
N TRP A 140 7.96 8.04 26.78
CA TRP A 140 8.94 8.38 25.74
C TRP A 140 10.41 8.19 26.17
N THR A 141 10.71 8.30 27.47
CA THR A 141 12.06 8.12 28.01
C THR A 141 12.61 6.70 27.84
N ASP A 142 11.73 5.70 27.68
CA ASP A 142 12.16 4.30 27.47
C ASP A 142 12.92 4.16 26.16
N ALA A 143 12.57 4.97 25.15
CA ALA A 143 13.22 4.99 23.85
C ALA A 143 14.60 5.69 23.86
N LEU A 144 15.01 6.35 24.95
CA LEU A 144 16.36 6.91 25.09
C LEU A 144 17.47 5.85 25.13
N THR A 145 17.08 4.59 25.29
CA THR A 145 18.00 3.43 25.23
C THR A 145 18.42 3.05 23.81
N LEU A 146 17.69 3.54 22.80
CA LEU A 146 18.00 3.30 21.39
C LEU A 146 19.16 4.18 20.88
N ARG A 147 19.80 3.70 19.81
CA ARG A 147 20.84 4.45 19.10
C ARG A 147 20.20 5.44 18.13
N PHE A 148 20.50 6.73 18.32
CA PHE A 148 20.04 7.80 17.43
C PHE A 148 20.86 7.87 16.13
N PRO A 149 20.24 8.28 15.00
CA PRO A 149 18.85 8.75 14.86
C PRO A 149 17.82 7.63 15.08
N VAL A 150 16.61 8.01 15.49
CA VAL A 150 15.46 7.09 15.61
C VAL A 150 14.29 7.53 14.74
N VAL A 151 13.34 6.62 14.49
CA VAL A 151 12.09 6.88 13.79
C VAL A 151 10.93 6.63 14.74
N VAL A 152 10.12 7.65 14.97
CA VAL A 152 8.87 7.57 15.73
C VAL A 152 7.73 7.35 14.75
N LYS A 153 6.88 6.33 14.96
CA LYS A 153 5.79 6.01 14.05
C LYS A 153 4.61 5.35 14.74
N PRO A 154 3.39 5.45 14.19
CA PRO A 154 2.25 4.65 14.67
C PRO A 154 2.54 3.15 14.53
N VAL A 155 2.16 2.34 15.50
CA VAL A 155 2.20 0.87 15.39
C VAL A 155 1.37 0.41 14.20
N ARG A 156 0.20 1.02 14.03
CA ARG A 156 -0.70 0.78 12.90
C ARG A 156 -0.89 2.06 12.12
N GLY A 157 -0.59 2.04 10.85
CA GLY A 157 -0.62 3.22 9.99
C GLY A 157 -0.41 2.83 8.53
N PHE A 158 -0.40 3.82 7.65
CA PHE A 158 -0.18 3.70 6.21
C PHE A 158 0.35 5.03 5.66
N SER A 159 0.95 5.01 4.48
CA SER A 159 1.40 6.21 3.74
C SER A 159 2.27 7.17 4.56
N SER A 160 3.19 6.64 5.36
CA SER A 160 4.12 7.41 6.23
C SER A 160 3.46 8.42 7.17
N LEU A 161 2.14 8.33 7.39
CA LEU A 161 1.40 9.24 8.24
C LEU A 161 1.85 9.12 9.70
N GLY A 162 2.29 10.25 10.26
CA GLY A 162 2.79 10.31 11.63
C GLY A 162 4.18 9.69 11.81
N VAL A 163 4.91 9.40 10.72
CA VAL A 163 6.29 8.91 10.78
C VAL A 163 7.24 10.09 10.83
N ILE A 164 8.09 10.15 11.87
CA ILE A 164 9.01 11.26 12.14
C ILE A 164 10.39 10.72 12.46
N ARG A 165 11.42 11.18 11.72
CA ARG A 165 12.82 10.96 12.08
C ARG A 165 13.22 11.96 13.16
N VAL A 166 13.94 11.46 14.14
CA VAL A 166 14.45 12.22 15.28
C VAL A 166 15.97 12.01 15.36
N ASP A 167 16.71 13.06 15.14
CA ASP A 167 18.17 12.99 15.13
C ASP A 167 18.76 13.11 16.54
N ASP A 168 18.12 13.89 17.44
CA ASP A 168 18.59 14.20 18.76
C ASP A 168 17.56 13.85 19.85
N LYS A 169 18.04 13.48 21.03
CA LYS A 169 17.22 13.08 22.19
C LYS A 169 16.24 14.17 22.64
N GLU A 170 16.64 15.42 22.48
CA GLU A 170 15.88 16.62 22.85
C GLU A 170 14.58 16.78 22.03
N GLN A 171 14.55 16.20 20.84
CA GLN A 171 13.38 16.25 19.94
C GLN A 171 12.41 15.09 20.17
N LEU A 172 12.81 14.05 20.90
CA LEU A 172 12.07 12.78 20.99
C LEU A 172 10.69 12.96 21.64
N GLU A 173 10.62 13.67 22.76
CA GLU A 173 9.36 13.92 23.46
C GLU A 173 8.32 14.58 22.56
N GLN A 174 8.73 15.62 21.82
CA GLN A 174 7.85 16.35 20.90
C GLN A 174 7.38 15.43 19.74
N ALA A 175 8.28 14.63 19.18
CA ALA A 175 7.95 13.72 18.08
C ALA A 175 6.97 12.63 18.55
N VAL A 176 7.19 12.04 19.72
CA VAL A 176 6.28 11.06 20.33
C VAL A 176 4.92 11.71 20.58
N GLY A 177 4.85 12.91 21.17
CA GLY A 177 3.61 13.63 21.40
C GLY A 177 2.81 13.87 20.12
N ARG A 178 3.45 14.35 19.04
CA ARG A 178 2.81 14.55 17.74
C ARG A 178 2.27 13.28 17.12
N THR A 179 3.06 12.21 17.13
CA THR A 179 2.62 10.90 16.60
C THR A 179 1.47 10.34 17.45
N TRP A 180 1.55 10.50 18.77
CA TRP A 180 0.49 10.07 19.69
C TRP A 180 -0.83 10.79 19.43
N GLU A 181 -0.82 12.10 19.25
CA GLU A 181 -2.01 12.89 18.90
C GLU A 181 -2.67 12.37 17.63
N LEU A 182 -1.89 12.02 16.59
CA LEU A 182 -2.41 11.44 15.36
C LEU A 182 -3.02 10.05 15.58
N VAL A 183 -2.41 9.22 16.43
CA VAL A 183 -2.95 7.91 16.82
C VAL A 183 -4.28 8.07 17.56
N GLN A 184 -4.35 8.99 18.54
CA GLN A 184 -5.57 9.24 19.32
C GLN A 184 -6.71 9.83 18.47
N ALA A 185 -6.41 10.74 17.56
CA ALA A 185 -7.40 11.32 16.65
C ALA A 185 -8.10 10.27 15.75
N ARG A 186 -7.48 9.09 15.59
CA ARG A 186 -7.99 7.97 14.80
C ARG A 186 -8.46 6.78 15.62
N ALA A 187 -8.24 6.79 16.93
CA ALA A 187 -8.57 5.66 17.80
C ALA A 187 -10.08 5.30 17.80
N HIS A 188 -10.94 6.27 17.45
CA HIS A 188 -12.39 6.06 17.31
C HIS A 188 -12.79 5.44 15.94
N LYS A 189 -11.83 5.24 15.03
CA LYS A 189 -12.05 4.59 13.73
C LYS A 189 -11.37 3.21 13.74
N PRO A 190 -12.01 2.16 14.23
CA PRO A 190 -11.40 0.84 14.47
C PRO A 190 -10.74 0.24 13.23
N VAL A 191 -11.31 0.47 12.04
CA VAL A 191 -10.76 -0.04 10.79
C VAL A 191 -9.46 0.69 10.42
N GLU A 192 -9.41 2.03 10.57
CA GLU A 192 -8.21 2.81 10.23
C GLU A 192 -7.02 2.51 11.15
N THR A 193 -7.28 2.25 12.43
CA THR A 193 -6.23 2.02 13.44
C THR A 193 -6.10 0.56 13.84
N GLY A 194 -7.10 -0.26 13.52
CA GLY A 194 -7.18 -1.63 14.03
C GLY A 194 -7.32 -1.70 15.54
N GLY A 195 -7.90 -0.66 16.17
CA GLY A 195 -8.20 -0.66 17.60
C GLY A 195 -7.00 -0.34 18.51
N GLY A 196 -6.38 0.83 18.35
CA GLY A 196 -5.26 1.26 19.17
C GLY A 196 -3.94 0.60 18.78
N GLY A 197 -2.84 0.93 19.40
CA GLY A 197 -1.57 0.28 19.07
C GLY A 197 -0.36 0.98 19.67
N GLY A 198 -0.49 2.20 20.12
CA GLY A 198 0.63 2.98 20.64
C GLY A 198 1.55 3.53 19.55
N VAL A 199 2.72 3.94 19.99
CA VAL A 199 3.79 4.49 19.15
C VAL A 199 4.99 3.56 19.20
N LEU A 200 5.54 3.24 18.04
CA LEU A 200 6.77 2.47 17.90
C LEU A 200 7.92 3.46 17.65
N VAL A 201 8.99 3.33 18.42
CA VAL A 201 10.25 4.04 18.20
C VAL A 201 11.28 3.03 17.77
N GLU A 202 11.93 3.26 16.62
CA GLU A 202 12.93 2.35 16.03
C GLU A 202 14.24 3.08 15.74
N GLU A 203 15.37 2.38 15.81
CA GLU A 203 16.61 2.90 15.25
C GLU A 203 16.48 3.16 13.76
N TYR A 204 16.96 4.30 13.29
CA TYR A 204 16.91 4.66 11.88
C TYR A 204 17.79 3.74 11.05
N LEU A 205 17.23 3.15 10.02
CA LEU A 205 17.96 2.37 9.03
C LEU A 205 18.42 3.32 7.90
N ASP A 206 19.71 3.56 7.81
CA ASP A 206 20.28 4.42 6.77
C ASP A 206 20.43 3.67 5.44
N GLY A 207 20.08 4.36 4.35
CA GLY A 207 20.17 3.85 2.99
C GLY A 207 18.91 4.09 2.16
N PRO A 208 18.97 3.79 0.86
CA PRO A 208 17.82 3.97 -0.02
C PRO A 208 16.67 3.01 0.32
N GLU A 209 15.47 3.46 -0.01
CA GLU A 209 14.24 2.68 0.17
C GLU A 209 13.78 2.08 -1.16
N ILE A 210 13.35 0.84 -1.09
CA ILE A 210 12.80 0.08 -2.20
C ILE A 210 11.47 -0.56 -1.78
N SER A 211 10.64 -0.94 -2.75
CA SER A 211 9.55 -1.86 -2.54
C SER A 211 9.64 -3.08 -3.45
N ALA A 212 9.17 -4.22 -2.96
CA ALA A 212 9.00 -5.45 -3.73
C ALA A 212 7.51 -5.78 -3.82
N GLU A 213 7.01 -5.85 -5.05
CA GLU A 213 5.63 -6.25 -5.35
C GLU A 213 5.63 -7.75 -5.63
N SER A 214 4.97 -8.53 -4.79
CA SER A 214 4.99 -9.97 -4.90
C SER A 214 3.61 -10.57 -5.04
N LEU A 215 3.52 -11.68 -5.75
CA LEU A 215 2.35 -12.56 -5.79
C LEU A 215 2.68 -13.83 -5.02
N VAL A 216 1.76 -14.25 -4.18
CA VAL A 216 1.89 -15.45 -3.35
C VAL A 216 0.74 -16.39 -3.64
N HIS A 217 1.06 -17.66 -3.89
CA HIS A 217 0.09 -18.72 -4.10
C HIS A 217 0.60 -20.01 -3.46
N ASP A 218 -0.16 -20.54 -2.50
CA ASP A 218 0.20 -21.71 -1.71
C ASP A 218 1.62 -21.62 -1.10
N GLY A 219 1.96 -20.44 -0.55
CA GLY A 219 3.25 -20.15 0.07
C GLY A 219 4.42 -19.97 -0.92
N ARG A 220 4.20 -20.15 -2.22
CA ARG A 220 5.19 -19.84 -3.26
C ARG A 220 5.16 -18.34 -3.55
N VAL A 221 6.29 -17.68 -3.41
CA VAL A 221 6.44 -16.23 -3.64
C VAL A 221 7.06 -15.97 -5.00
N ARG A 222 6.49 -15.05 -5.78
CA ARG A 222 7.10 -14.50 -6.99
C ARG A 222 7.11 -12.99 -6.91
N ILE A 223 8.30 -12.40 -6.92
CA ILE A 223 8.46 -10.95 -7.05
C ILE A 223 8.19 -10.56 -8.51
N GLY A 224 7.18 -9.71 -8.72
CA GLY A 224 6.82 -9.17 -10.02
C GLY A 224 7.58 -7.91 -10.37
N ALA A 225 7.91 -7.07 -9.37
CA ALA A 225 8.74 -5.88 -9.56
C ALA A 225 9.47 -5.52 -8.28
N ILE A 226 10.68 -4.94 -8.42
CA ILE A 226 11.37 -4.21 -7.36
C ILE A 226 11.43 -2.76 -7.80
N ALA A 227 10.82 -1.87 -7.03
CA ALA A 227 10.78 -0.44 -7.32
C ALA A 227 11.73 0.33 -6.41
N TRP A 228 12.43 1.28 -6.99
CA TRP A 228 13.24 2.27 -6.29
C TRP A 228 12.36 3.41 -5.82
N LYS A 229 12.36 3.70 -4.52
CA LYS A 229 11.61 4.80 -3.90
C LYS A 229 12.47 6.03 -3.64
N GLY A 230 13.77 5.89 -3.75
CA GLY A 230 14.75 6.95 -3.57
C GLY A 230 15.40 6.97 -2.19
N GLU A 231 16.18 8.01 -1.95
CA GLU A 231 16.81 8.27 -0.65
C GLU A 231 15.88 9.14 0.21
N ILE A 232 14.88 8.52 0.81
CA ILE A 232 13.92 9.20 1.67
C ILE A 232 14.52 9.28 3.07
N THR A 233 15.11 10.43 3.42
CA THR A 233 15.90 10.59 4.65
C THR A 233 15.15 11.23 5.82
N GLY A 234 13.97 11.80 5.59
CA GLY A 234 13.19 12.50 6.62
C GLY A 234 13.36 14.03 6.55
N PRO A 235 12.89 14.79 7.52
CA PRO A 235 12.31 14.36 8.80
C PRO A 235 10.95 13.64 8.69
N TYR A 236 10.21 13.90 7.61
CA TYR A 236 8.95 13.24 7.29
C TYR A 236 9.15 12.44 6.01
N PHE A 237 8.93 11.18 6.02
CA PHE A 237 9.26 10.27 4.92
C PHE A 237 8.24 10.40 3.77
N GLU A 238 8.16 11.61 3.17
CA GLU A 238 7.30 11.89 2.02
C GLU A 238 7.83 11.21 0.77
N GLU A 239 6.99 10.39 0.19
CA GLU A 239 7.27 9.65 -1.03
C GLU A 239 6.85 10.51 -2.23
N THR A 240 7.78 10.84 -3.11
CA THR A 240 7.48 11.69 -4.29
C THR A 240 7.77 11.01 -5.62
N THR A 241 8.53 9.91 -5.60
CA THR A 241 8.90 9.20 -6.83
C THR A 241 9.09 7.71 -6.60
N LEU A 242 8.65 6.91 -7.56
CA LEU A 242 8.95 5.49 -7.65
C LEU A 242 9.37 5.16 -9.07
N ARG A 243 10.27 4.18 -9.24
CA ARG A 243 10.72 3.69 -10.56
C ARG A 243 11.00 2.19 -10.51
N ALA A 244 10.59 1.44 -11.52
CA ALA A 244 10.87 0.01 -11.67
C ALA A 244 11.19 -0.35 -13.14
N PRO A 245 12.07 -1.35 -13.36
CA PRO A 245 12.79 -2.11 -12.32
C PRO A 245 13.88 -1.28 -11.66
N ALA A 246 14.11 -1.50 -10.36
CA ALA A 246 15.23 -0.87 -9.65
C ALA A 246 16.55 -1.29 -10.27
N GLN A 247 17.44 -0.31 -10.56
CA GLN A 247 18.74 -0.55 -11.17
C GLN A 247 19.76 -0.94 -10.08
N LEU A 248 19.73 -2.20 -9.65
CA LEU A 248 20.56 -2.74 -8.58
C LEU A 248 21.43 -3.91 -9.09
N PRO A 249 22.62 -4.13 -8.51
CA PRO A 249 23.42 -5.32 -8.77
C PRO A 249 22.69 -6.62 -8.49
N THR A 250 22.99 -7.67 -9.24
CA THR A 250 22.32 -8.99 -9.12
C THR A 250 22.42 -9.56 -7.71
N GLU A 251 23.53 -9.37 -7.04
CA GLU A 251 23.76 -9.83 -5.66
C GLU A 251 22.78 -9.16 -4.67
N ILE A 252 22.49 -7.87 -4.86
CA ILE A 252 21.53 -7.13 -4.04
C ILE A 252 20.11 -7.58 -4.38
N LEU A 253 19.77 -7.77 -5.65
CA LEU A 253 18.46 -8.29 -6.06
C LEU A 253 18.19 -9.67 -5.46
N SER A 254 19.21 -10.57 -5.46
CA SER A 254 19.11 -11.89 -4.84
C SER A 254 18.95 -11.82 -3.30
N ALA A 255 19.62 -10.86 -2.65
CA ALA A 255 19.47 -10.65 -1.21
C ALA A 255 18.06 -10.12 -0.86
N ILE A 256 17.51 -9.21 -1.69
CA ILE A 256 16.14 -8.72 -1.54
C ILE A 256 15.14 -9.87 -1.70
N GLU A 257 15.32 -10.73 -2.71
CA GLU A 257 14.45 -11.88 -2.93
C GLU A 257 14.45 -12.82 -1.73
N ALA A 258 15.64 -13.14 -1.20
CA ALA A 258 15.78 -13.99 -0.02
C ALA A 258 15.09 -13.41 1.22
N GLU A 259 15.27 -12.10 1.49
CA GLU A 259 14.65 -11.39 2.61
C GLU A 259 13.12 -11.36 2.47
N VAL A 260 12.61 -11.06 1.27
CA VAL A 260 11.18 -11.02 0.99
C VAL A 260 10.54 -12.39 1.18
N VAL A 261 11.14 -13.46 0.63
CA VAL A 261 10.63 -14.84 0.78
C VAL A 261 10.61 -15.24 2.26
N ALA A 262 11.70 -14.98 3.00
CA ALA A 262 11.79 -15.32 4.42
C ALA A 262 10.76 -14.54 5.26
N ALA A 263 10.50 -13.27 4.93
CA ALA A 263 9.47 -12.46 5.60
C ALA A 263 8.05 -12.99 5.37
N HIS A 264 7.73 -13.45 4.15
CA HIS A 264 6.43 -14.09 3.89
C HIS A 264 6.24 -15.34 4.75
N GLN A 265 7.28 -16.17 4.86
CA GLN A 265 7.25 -17.36 5.72
C GLN A 265 7.08 -16.98 7.20
N ALA A 266 7.82 -15.97 7.67
CA ALA A 266 7.75 -15.50 9.07
C ALA A 266 6.36 -14.95 9.43
N PHE A 267 5.68 -14.29 8.47
CA PHE A 267 4.35 -13.72 8.70
C PHE A 267 3.21 -14.70 8.41
N GLY A 268 3.50 -15.87 7.82
CA GLY A 268 2.48 -16.83 7.37
C GLY A 268 1.63 -16.31 6.22
N VAL A 269 2.19 -15.43 5.36
CA VAL A 269 1.52 -14.91 4.17
C VAL A 269 1.69 -15.92 3.05
N ASP A 270 0.63 -16.65 2.75
CA ASP A 270 0.62 -17.77 1.81
C ASP A 270 -0.26 -17.53 0.56
N GLN A 271 -1.06 -16.45 0.55
CA GLN A 271 -1.98 -16.14 -0.55
C GLN A 271 -2.08 -14.64 -0.83
N GLY A 272 -2.22 -14.27 -2.11
CA GLY A 272 -2.56 -12.93 -2.56
C GLY A 272 -1.37 -12.08 -3.01
N ALA A 273 -1.62 -10.81 -3.26
CA ALA A 273 -0.58 -9.83 -3.59
C ALA A 273 -0.01 -9.20 -2.31
N THR A 274 1.28 -8.87 -2.34
CA THR A 274 1.94 -8.13 -1.26
C THR A 274 2.76 -6.98 -1.78
N HIS A 275 2.88 -5.96 -0.95
CA HIS A 275 3.75 -4.80 -1.11
C HIS A 275 4.70 -4.76 0.08
N THR A 276 5.99 -5.04 -0.15
CA THR A 276 7.01 -5.14 0.90
C THR A 276 7.98 -3.98 0.77
N GLU A 277 8.12 -3.18 1.82
CA GLU A 277 9.05 -2.06 1.88
C GLU A 277 10.32 -2.44 2.63
N LEU A 278 11.48 -2.09 2.06
CA LEU A 278 12.80 -2.41 2.62
C LEU A 278 13.74 -1.21 2.54
N ARG A 279 14.68 -1.12 3.50
CA ARG A 279 15.86 -0.26 3.41
C ARG A 279 17.07 -1.08 3.01
N LEU A 280 17.87 -0.56 2.09
CA LEU A 280 19.18 -1.12 1.74
C LEU A 280 20.24 -0.51 2.64
N VAL A 281 20.41 -1.07 3.84
CA VAL A 281 21.36 -0.56 4.83
C VAL A 281 22.78 -0.62 4.29
N GLY A 282 23.48 0.52 4.34
CA GLY A 282 24.78 0.67 3.72
C GLY A 282 24.76 0.53 2.18
N GLY A 283 23.58 0.66 1.57
CA GLY A 283 23.38 0.52 0.13
C GLY A 283 23.30 -0.93 -0.39
N VAL A 284 23.45 -1.93 0.47
CA VAL A 284 23.60 -3.33 0.03
C VAL A 284 22.74 -4.34 0.80
N ARG A 285 22.47 -4.14 2.08
CA ARG A 285 21.78 -5.12 2.93
C ARG A 285 20.30 -4.77 3.08
N PRO A 286 19.39 -5.58 2.53
CA PRO A 286 17.97 -5.36 2.70
C PRO A 286 17.53 -5.62 4.13
N VAL A 287 16.75 -4.71 4.70
CA VAL A 287 16.08 -4.86 6.00
C VAL A 287 14.64 -4.42 5.85
N LEU A 288 13.70 -5.27 6.22
CA LEU A 288 12.29 -5.03 6.03
C LEU A 288 11.77 -3.91 6.94
N LEU A 289 11.06 -2.94 6.35
CA LEU A 289 10.31 -1.89 7.05
C LEU A 289 8.89 -2.32 7.38
N GLU A 290 8.14 -2.74 6.36
CA GLU A 290 6.76 -3.24 6.50
C GLU A 290 6.33 -4.07 5.28
N MET A 291 5.25 -4.86 5.48
CA MET A 291 4.58 -5.60 4.42
C MET A 291 3.09 -5.35 4.50
N GLY A 292 2.47 -4.96 3.38
CA GLY A 292 1.02 -4.89 3.22
C GLY A 292 0.52 -6.04 2.35
N ALA A 293 -0.51 -6.76 2.79
CA ALA A 293 -1.07 -7.91 2.06
C ALA A 293 -2.18 -7.46 1.08
N ARG A 294 -1.78 -6.70 0.08
CA ARG A 294 -2.64 -6.17 -0.99
C ARG A 294 -1.77 -5.64 -2.14
N ILE A 295 -2.37 -5.29 -3.29
CA ILE A 295 -1.65 -4.54 -4.33
C ILE A 295 -1.28 -3.15 -3.80
N GLY A 296 -0.01 -2.78 -3.88
CA GLY A 296 0.54 -1.53 -3.36
C GLY A 296 -0.10 -0.27 -3.97
N GLY A 297 0.04 0.88 -3.27
CA GLY A 297 -0.39 2.19 -3.75
C GLY A 297 -1.89 2.29 -4.06
N GLY A 298 -2.76 1.59 -3.33
CA GLY A 298 -4.19 1.54 -3.64
C GLY A 298 -4.51 0.85 -4.97
N GLY A 299 -3.57 0.07 -5.52
CA GLY A 299 -3.69 -0.67 -6.77
C GLY A 299 -2.73 -0.22 -7.87
N PHE A 300 -2.13 0.97 -7.80
CA PHE A 300 -1.30 1.48 -8.91
C PHE A 300 0.02 0.70 -9.09
N MET A 301 0.50 -0.03 -8.08
CA MET A 301 1.70 -0.87 -8.23
C MET A 301 1.51 -2.01 -9.25
N HIS A 302 0.26 -2.35 -9.61
CA HIS A 302 -0.01 -3.19 -10.78
C HIS A 302 0.70 -2.67 -12.05
N HIS A 303 0.64 -1.36 -12.30
CA HIS A 303 1.31 -0.72 -13.44
C HIS A 303 2.82 -0.97 -13.44
N PHE A 304 3.46 -0.87 -12.26
CA PHE A 304 4.90 -1.14 -12.11
C PHE A 304 5.27 -2.57 -12.47
N VAL A 305 4.49 -3.52 -11.97
CA VAL A 305 4.70 -4.94 -12.29
C VAL A 305 4.46 -5.19 -13.77
N GLN A 306 3.38 -4.69 -14.34
CA GLN A 306 3.04 -4.91 -15.74
C GLN A 306 4.11 -4.37 -16.69
N VAL A 307 4.58 -3.13 -16.49
CA VAL A 307 5.56 -2.51 -17.36
C VAL A 307 6.94 -3.16 -17.21
N SER A 308 7.38 -3.43 -15.97
CA SER A 308 8.75 -3.89 -15.70
C SER A 308 8.95 -5.41 -15.83
N SER A 309 7.89 -6.20 -15.83
CA SER A 309 7.98 -7.67 -15.96
C SER A 309 7.01 -8.29 -16.97
N GLY A 310 6.01 -7.54 -17.45
CA GLY A 310 4.97 -8.05 -18.35
C GLY A 310 3.88 -8.87 -17.67
N ILE A 311 3.90 -9.02 -16.34
CA ILE A 311 2.90 -9.77 -15.58
C ILE A 311 1.61 -8.95 -15.47
N ASP A 312 0.46 -9.51 -15.85
CA ASP A 312 -0.85 -8.94 -15.51
C ASP A 312 -1.17 -9.18 -14.02
N PHE A 313 -0.54 -8.37 -13.17
CA PHE A 313 -0.52 -8.56 -11.73
C PHE A 313 -1.92 -8.52 -11.10
N ALA A 314 -2.80 -7.65 -11.61
CA ALA A 314 -4.18 -7.57 -11.12
C ALA A 314 -4.99 -8.83 -11.50
N ALA A 315 -4.84 -9.32 -12.73
CA ALA A 315 -5.53 -10.53 -13.16
C ALA A 315 -5.02 -11.78 -12.42
N ASP A 316 -3.70 -11.88 -12.22
CA ASP A 316 -3.13 -13.01 -11.49
C ASP A 316 -3.47 -12.96 -9.99
N THR A 317 -3.55 -11.77 -9.39
CA THR A 317 -4.06 -11.61 -8.01
C THR A 317 -5.51 -12.10 -7.90
N LEU A 318 -6.38 -11.73 -8.85
CA LEU A 318 -7.75 -12.24 -8.88
C LEU A 318 -7.80 -13.78 -9.02
N ARG A 319 -6.92 -14.38 -9.86
CA ARG A 319 -6.84 -15.84 -10.00
C ARG A 319 -6.49 -16.52 -8.68
N VAL A 320 -5.49 -16.00 -7.97
CA VAL A 320 -5.10 -16.51 -6.65
C VAL A 320 -6.27 -16.49 -5.68
N HIS A 321 -7.02 -15.39 -5.60
CA HIS A 321 -8.19 -15.30 -4.72
C HIS A 321 -9.39 -16.16 -5.17
N LEU A 322 -9.39 -16.62 -6.42
CA LEU A 322 -10.32 -17.61 -6.95
C LEU A 322 -9.81 -19.06 -6.78
N GLY A 323 -8.71 -19.26 -6.04
CA GLY A 323 -8.07 -20.57 -5.85
C GLY A 323 -7.49 -21.17 -7.14
N ARG A 324 -7.05 -20.31 -8.07
CA ARG A 324 -6.48 -20.71 -9.37
C ARG A 324 -5.01 -20.35 -9.44
N GLU A 325 -4.23 -21.20 -10.13
CA GLU A 325 -2.83 -20.89 -10.39
C GLU A 325 -2.71 -19.62 -11.25
N PRO A 326 -1.84 -18.65 -10.85
CA PRO A 326 -1.59 -17.45 -11.63
C PRO A 326 -0.83 -17.80 -12.92
N LEU A 327 -1.14 -17.10 -14.02
CA LEU A 327 -0.53 -17.37 -15.32
C LEU A 327 0.96 -17.08 -15.34
N CYS A 328 1.43 -16.13 -14.58
CA CYS A 328 2.86 -15.81 -14.50
C CYS A 328 3.74 -16.95 -13.99
N TRP A 329 3.17 -18.07 -13.46
CA TRP A 329 3.94 -19.28 -13.13
C TRP A 329 4.14 -20.21 -14.31
N THR A 330 3.28 -20.14 -15.30
CA THR A 330 3.23 -21.08 -16.43
C THR A 330 3.50 -20.45 -17.78
N GLU A 331 3.32 -19.12 -17.88
CA GLU A 331 3.51 -18.38 -19.11
C GLU A 331 4.75 -17.49 -19.02
N GLU A 332 5.46 -17.35 -20.13
CA GLU A 332 6.56 -16.41 -20.26
C GLU A 332 6.00 -14.98 -20.40
N THR A 333 6.55 -14.05 -19.63
CA THR A 333 6.15 -12.64 -19.64
C THR A 333 7.29 -11.77 -20.16
N VAL A 334 6.95 -10.70 -20.89
CA VAL A 334 7.92 -9.82 -21.53
C VAL A 334 7.79 -8.39 -20.98
N PRO A 335 8.83 -7.84 -20.35
CA PRO A 335 8.85 -6.44 -19.94
C PRO A 335 8.62 -5.49 -21.13
N THR A 336 7.90 -4.40 -20.91
CA THR A 336 7.67 -3.37 -21.94
C THR A 336 8.51 -2.12 -21.74
N GLY A 337 9.18 -1.98 -20.59
CA GLY A 337 10.03 -0.83 -20.30
C GLY A 337 10.24 -0.58 -18.81
N HIS A 338 10.38 0.70 -18.48
CA HIS A 338 10.54 1.20 -17.12
C HIS A 338 9.31 1.98 -16.69
N ALA A 339 8.68 1.54 -15.61
CA ALA A 339 7.58 2.25 -14.98
C ALA A 339 8.08 3.36 -14.05
N ALA A 340 7.38 4.48 -14.01
CA ALA A 340 7.64 5.54 -13.04
C ALA A 340 6.34 6.11 -12.48
N ALA A 341 6.38 6.59 -11.23
CA ALA A 341 5.36 7.42 -10.63
C ALA A 341 5.97 8.73 -10.15
N TYR A 342 5.23 9.81 -10.30
CA TYR A 342 5.47 11.08 -9.62
C TYR A 342 4.25 11.41 -8.77
N LEU A 343 4.44 11.45 -7.46
CA LEU A 343 3.44 11.83 -6.48
C LEU A 343 3.63 13.32 -6.20
N VAL A 344 2.70 14.13 -6.65
CA VAL A 344 2.80 15.61 -6.53
C VAL A 344 2.75 15.98 -5.05
N PRO A 345 3.81 16.59 -4.48
CA PRO A 345 3.85 16.90 -3.06
C PRO A 345 2.83 18.00 -2.71
N VAL A 346 2.30 17.95 -1.50
CA VAL A 346 1.36 18.96 -0.98
C VAL A 346 2.04 20.34 -0.83
N GLY A 347 3.33 20.37 -0.54
CA GLY A 347 4.04 21.63 -0.28
C GLY A 347 3.58 22.29 1.01
N THR A 348 3.15 23.57 0.93
CA THR A 348 2.73 24.34 2.13
C THR A 348 1.37 23.91 2.70
N GLY A 349 0.54 23.24 1.91
CA GLY A 349 -0.84 22.93 2.27
C GLY A 349 -1.79 24.14 2.19
N GLY A 350 -3.06 23.90 2.38
CA GLY A 350 -4.13 24.91 2.31
C GLY A 350 -5.39 24.37 1.68
N VAL A 351 -6.33 25.25 1.32
CA VAL A 351 -7.54 24.89 0.60
C VAL A 351 -7.18 24.69 -0.88
N PHE A 352 -7.25 23.43 -1.31
CA PHE A 352 -6.83 23.02 -2.66
C PHE A 352 -7.71 23.63 -3.73
N ARG A 353 -7.11 24.22 -4.76
CA ARG A 353 -7.79 24.73 -5.94
C ARG A 353 -7.61 23.84 -7.15
N ARG A 354 -6.38 23.57 -7.57
CA ARG A 354 -6.05 22.69 -8.71
C ARG A 354 -4.54 22.37 -8.76
N VAL A 355 -4.18 21.43 -9.63
CA VAL A 355 -2.79 21.25 -10.09
C VAL A 355 -2.68 21.90 -11.47
N ARG A 356 -1.89 22.97 -11.59
CA ARG A 356 -1.58 23.61 -12.88
C ARG A 356 -0.59 22.73 -13.67
N GLY A 357 -0.68 22.76 -15.00
CA GLY A 357 0.17 21.97 -15.90
C GLY A 357 -0.34 20.56 -16.17
N LEU A 358 -1.45 20.14 -15.54
CA LEU A 358 -1.95 18.78 -15.64
C LEU A 358 -2.45 18.43 -17.06
N ASP A 359 -3.05 19.38 -17.78
CA ASP A 359 -3.52 19.16 -19.14
C ASP A 359 -2.37 18.88 -20.12
N GLU A 360 -1.21 19.55 -19.94
CA GLU A 360 0.01 19.30 -20.71
C GLU A 360 0.53 17.88 -20.45
N VAL A 361 0.55 17.48 -19.19
CA VAL A 361 1.02 16.14 -18.75
C VAL A 361 0.08 15.04 -19.28
N LEU A 362 -1.23 15.23 -19.23
CA LEU A 362 -2.21 14.28 -19.76
C LEU A 362 -2.10 14.08 -21.28
N ALA A 363 -1.56 15.06 -22.03
CA ALA A 363 -1.34 14.96 -23.46
C ALA A 363 -0.03 14.25 -23.83
N ASP A 364 0.86 13.98 -22.87
CA ASP A 364 2.15 13.33 -23.13
C ASP A 364 1.93 11.81 -23.32
N PRO A 365 2.40 11.23 -24.45
CA PRO A 365 2.21 9.81 -24.77
C PRO A 365 2.91 8.84 -23.81
N ARG A 366 3.82 9.31 -22.98
CA ARG A 366 4.49 8.49 -21.95
C ARG A 366 3.63 8.33 -20.69
N VAL A 367 2.58 9.14 -20.55
CA VAL A 367 1.69 9.11 -19.39
C VAL A 367 0.61 8.05 -19.59
N ASP A 368 0.58 7.07 -18.72
CA ASP A 368 -0.39 5.99 -18.78
C ASP A 368 -1.63 6.27 -17.94
N HIS A 369 -1.45 7.00 -16.82
CA HIS A 369 -2.56 7.32 -15.93
C HIS A 369 -2.24 8.54 -15.07
N VAL A 370 -3.27 9.35 -14.81
CA VAL A 370 -3.23 10.40 -13.79
C VAL A 370 -4.37 10.21 -12.82
N SER A 371 -4.05 9.97 -11.56
CA SER A 371 -5.02 9.96 -10.47
C SER A 371 -5.08 11.33 -9.83
N GLN A 372 -6.27 11.95 -9.81
CA GLN A 372 -6.56 13.19 -9.11
C GLN A 372 -7.69 12.93 -8.12
N GLY A 373 -7.33 12.37 -6.96
CA GLY A 373 -8.29 11.95 -5.92
C GLY A 373 -8.78 13.08 -5.01
N VAL A 374 -8.40 14.34 -5.29
CA VAL A 374 -8.70 15.50 -4.45
C VAL A 374 -9.56 16.50 -5.20
N ALA A 375 -10.73 16.83 -4.64
CA ALA A 375 -11.61 17.86 -5.20
C ALA A 375 -11.20 19.27 -4.76
N PRO A 376 -11.42 20.31 -5.59
CA PRO A 376 -11.30 21.70 -5.18
C PRO A 376 -12.08 21.98 -3.89
N GLY A 377 -11.55 22.84 -3.01
CA GLY A 377 -12.13 23.14 -1.70
C GLY A 377 -11.67 22.18 -0.58
N THR A 378 -10.98 21.08 -0.89
CA THR A 378 -10.42 20.17 0.12
C THR A 378 -9.23 20.82 0.82
N VAL A 379 -9.17 20.72 2.16
CA VAL A 379 -8.00 21.16 2.93
C VAL A 379 -6.92 20.11 2.85
N LEU A 380 -5.83 20.42 2.17
CA LEU A 380 -4.63 19.56 2.13
C LEU A 380 -3.64 19.96 3.24
N ARG A 381 -3.08 18.95 3.87
CA ARG A 381 -2.10 19.07 4.95
C ARG A 381 -0.79 18.40 4.57
N PRO A 382 0.36 19.06 4.77
CA PRO A 382 1.66 18.44 4.57
C PRO A 382 1.97 17.41 5.67
N TYR A 383 3.00 16.59 5.44
CA TYR A 383 3.53 15.72 6.47
C TYR A 383 3.97 16.47 7.73
N PRO A 384 3.86 15.88 8.93
CA PRO A 384 3.43 14.49 9.20
C PRO A 384 1.91 14.29 9.26
N ALA A 385 1.11 15.36 9.19
CA ALA A 385 -0.36 15.32 9.24
C ALA A 385 -0.98 15.17 7.85
N TRP A 386 -0.25 14.56 6.93
CA TRP A 386 -0.62 14.38 5.53
C TRP A 386 -2.06 13.89 5.34
N SER A 387 -2.72 14.35 4.28
CA SER A 387 -4.12 14.02 3.95
C SER A 387 -4.25 13.24 2.65
N ALA A 388 -3.65 13.72 1.56
CA ALA A 388 -3.69 13.09 0.23
C ALA A 388 -2.67 13.75 -0.69
N TYR A 389 -2.25 13.06 -1.75
CA TYR A 389 -1.51 13.66 -2.86
C TYR A 389 -2.48 14.43 -3.78
N PRO A 390 -2.14 15.67 -4.19
CA PRO A 390 -2.94 16.44 -5.13
C PRO A 390 -3.14 15.75 -6.49
N ALA A 391 -2.11 15.05 -6.96
CA ALA A 391 -2.17 14.18 -8.13
C ALA A 391 -1.06 13.12 -8.05
N ILE A 392 -1.27 11.99 -8.75
CA ILE A 392 -0.27 10.95 -9.00
C ILE A 392 -0.22 10.73 -10.51
N VAL A 393 0.98 10.84 -11.10
CA VAL A 393 1.22 10.60 -12.53
C VAL A 393 1.96 9.28 -12.68
N LEU A 394 1.39 8.34 -13.42
CA LEU A 394 2.04 7.08 -13.80
C LEU A 394 2.49 7.15 -15.26
N SER A 395 3.68 6.68 -15.54
CA SER A 395 4.30 6.77 -16.85
C SER A 395 5.18 5.57 -17.17
N HIS A 396 5.44 5.35 -18.47
CA HIS A 396 6.36 4.33 -18.96
C HIS A 396 7.48 4.95 -19.79
N HIS A 397 8.65 4.33 -19.78
CA HIS A 397 9.88 4.83 -20.41
C HIS A 397 10.71 3.69 -20.97
N GLU A 398 11.58 4.02 -21.92
CA GLU A 398 12.54 3.08 -22.51
C GLU A 398 13.76 2.77 -21.62
N SER A 399 14.02 3.63 -20.62
CA SER A 399 15.13 3.50 -19.68
C SER A 399 14.89 4.22 -18.37
N ASP A 400 15.62 3.84 -17.30
CA ASP A 400 15.61 4.53 -16.01
C ASP A 400 16.04 6.00 -16.13
N ALA A 401 17.03 6.29 -16.97
CA ALA A 401 17.48 7.66 -17.22
C ALA A 401 16.38 8.52 -17.87
N ALA A 402 15.58 7.95 -18.79
CA ALA A 402 14.44 8.64 -19.38
C ALA A 402 13.33 8.89 -18.33
N ALA A 403 13.09 7.95 -17.42
CA ALA A 403 12.15 8.11 -16.31
C ALA A 403 12.58 9.25 -15.36
N VAL A 404 13.89 9.34 -15.03
CA VAL A 404 14.42 10.42 -14.21
C VAL A 404 14.27 11.77 -14.91
N ALA A 405 14.61 11.87 -16.19
CA ALA A 405 14.46 13.11 -16.96
C ALA A 405 13.00 13.55 -17.05
N PHE A 406 12.07 12.61 -17.18
CA PHE A 406 10.64 12.89 -17.19
C PHE A 406 10.14 13.37 -15.84
N ARG A 407 10.56 12.74 -14.74
CA ARG A 407 10.26 13.23 -13.39
C ARG A 407 10.69 14.68 -13.21
N ASP A 408 11.91 15.05 -13.69
CA ASP A 408 12.41 16.41 -13.60
C ASP A 408 11.59 17.39 -14.45
N HIS A 409 11.03 16.94 -15.58
CA HIS A 409 10.05 17.70 -16.35
C HIS A 409 8.76 17.91 -15.55
N LEU A 410 8.18 16.85 -14.95
CA LEU A 410 6.97 16.95 -14.15
C LEU A 410 7.12 17.91 -12.95
N VAL A 411 8.27 17.90 -12.26
CA VAL A 411 8.59 18.82 -11.16
C VAL A 411 8.54 20.30 -11.60
N ARG A 412 8.98 20.58 -12.85
CA ARG A 412 8.93 21.96 -13.40
C ARG A 412 7.58 22.36 -13.95
N THR A 413 6.75 21.39 -14.35
CA THR A 413 5.45 21.63 -15.03
C THR A 413 4.29 21.68 -14.06
N LEU A 414 4.28 20.77 -13.06
CA LEU A 414 3.16 20.62 -12.15
C LEU A 414 3.31 21.51 -10.91
N HIS A 415 2.31 22.35 -10.64
CA HIS A 415 2.27 23.24 -9.51
C HIS A 415 0.92 23.17 -8.81
N VAL A 416 0.93 22.93 -7.50
CA VAL A 416 -0.30 22.95 -6.69
C VAL A 416 -0.69 24.39 -6.39
N GLU A 417 -1.93 24.75 -6.72
CA GLU A 417 -2.51 26.06 -6.39
C GLU A 417 -3.53 25.91 -5.27
N TYR A 418 -3.42 26.80 -4.30
CA TYR A 418 -4.32 26.93 -3.17
C TYR A 418 -5.16 28.19 -3.28
N GLU A 419 -6.28 28.26 -2.56
CA GLU A 419 -7.04 29.50 -2.41
C GLU A 419 -6.20 30.53 -1.66
N GLU A 420 -6.29 31.78 -2.05
CA GLU A 420 -5.65 32.88 -1.34
C GLU A 420 -6.26 33.00 0.04
N GLN A 421 -5.44 33.03 1.08
CA GLN A 421 -5.89 33.36 2.42
C GLN A 421 -6.26 34.85 2.41
N GLY A 422 -7.57 35.15 2.47
CA GLY A 422 -8.08 36.53 2.53
C GLY A 422 -7.72 37.22 3.85
#